data_4b3a8d1fd78376f57fe7bc3a3415a2b6
#
_entry.id   4b3a8d1fd78376f57fe7bc3a3415a2b6
#
_cell.length_a   1.000
_cell.length_b   1.000
_cell.length_c   1.000
_cell.angle_alpha   90.00
_cell.angle_beta   90.00
_cell.angle_gamma   90.00
#
_symmetry.space_group_name_H-M   'P 1'
#
loop_
_entity.id
_entity.type
_entity.pdbx_description
1 polymer ?
#
loop_
_entity_poly.entity_id
_entity_poly.type
_entity_poly.pdbx_seq_one_letter_code
_entity_poly.pdbx_strand_id
1 'polypeptide(L)'
;MGLIAMPPAPPRADLDLNLFLGGGRDGEVVDRRCRTMPAEWFPQSAVQLTWPHQDTDWKDMLAEVTECYIRMAYEIATRQPLLVVAPDAAAVKQLLSERLPERVVANITFFAAPTNDTWARDHAFISVIDGAASELLDFRFNGWGGKFEAALDNAINRRLYDAGLLKGTYRDCLDFELEGGSIESDGQGTLLTTSRCLLNPNRNGGLSQTEAEERLRRLLGVERVLWLHHGELAGDDTDAHIDTLARFCTEDIIAYVSCNDPRDSHYEPLAEMEKELQALRTAKGEPYKLVALPLPRAIFDEDGERLPATYANFLIMNTAVLYPTYAQPDLDEAARRALAAVFPKKDIVGIDCRALIRQHGSLHCATMQYPRGIFQLYI
;
A
#
# COMPACT_ATOMS: atom_id res chain seq x y z
N MET A 1 -7.78 -9.95 31.01
CA MET A 1 -7.87 -9.73 29.55
C MET A 1 -8.96 -8.71 29.34
N GLY A 2 -8.58 -7.45 29.05
CA GLY A 2 -9.52 -6.37 28.84
C GLY A 2 -9.94 -6.34 27.36
N LEU A 3 -11.24 -6.37 27.11
CA LEU A 3 -11.79 -6.06 25.79
C LEU A 3 -11.36 -4.63 25.43
N ILE A 4 -10.65 -4.48 24.33
CA ILE A 4 -10.36 -3.16 23.77
C ILE A 4 -11.72 -2.54 23.40
N ALA A 5 -12.07 -1.40 24.03
CA ALA A 5 -13.29 -0.68 23.69
C ALA A 5 -13.16 -0.14 22.27
N MET A 6 -13.78 -0.81 21.31
CA MET A 6 -13.80 -0.39 19.92
C MET A 6 -14.86 0.68 19.69
N PRO A 7 -14.58 1.76 18.96
CA PRO A 7 -15.57 2.78 18.65
C PRO A 7 -16.73 2.20 17.81
N PRO A 8 -17.96 2.78 17.86
CA PRO A 8 -19.06 2.36 17.04
C PRO A 8 -18.73 2.57 15.56
N ALA A 9 -19.15 1.60 14.71
CA ALA A 9 -18.96 1.69 13.28
C ALA A 9 -19.75 2.88 12.69
N PRO A 10 -19.17 3.62 11.75
CA PRO A 10 -19.89 4.69 11.05
C PRO A 10 -21.07 4.12 10.23
N PRO A 11 -22.14 4.91 9.99
CA PRO A 11 -23.24 4.48 9.14
C PRO A 11 -22.76 4.25 7.69
N ARG A 12 -23.32 3.26 7.01
CA ARG A 12 -23.07 3.04 5.57
C ARG A 12 -23.50 4.30 4.81
N ALA A 13 -22.57 4.95 4.15
CA ALA A 13 -22.88 5.96 3.14
C ALA A 13 -23.34 5.21 1.88
N ASP A 14 -24.60 5.41 1.48
CA ASP A 14 -25.06 5.05 0.14
C ASP A 14 -24.30 5.93 -0.85
N LEU A 15 -23.29 5.38 -1.49
CA LEU A 15 -22.53 6.04 -2.54
C LEU A 15 -23.45 6.18 -3.75
N ASP A 16 -23.86 7.42 -4.06
CA ASP A 16 -24.64 7.74 -5.25
C ASP A 16 -23.81 7.40 -6.50
N LEU A 17 -24.19 6.27 -7.12
CA LEU A 17 -23.54 5.67 -8.29
C LEU A 17 -23.55 6.58 -9.53
N ASN A 18 -24.36 7.65 -9.53
CA ASN A 18 -24.54 8.52 -10.69
C ASN A 18 -23.56 9.69 -10.77
N LEU A 19 -22.77 9.95 -9.76
CA LEU A 19 -21.85 11.09 -9.76
C LEU A 19 -20.56 10.86 -10.57
N PHE A 20 -20.31 9.63 -11.02
CA PHE A 20 -19.10 9.27 -11.77
C PHE A 20 -19.34 8.81 -13.22
N LEU A 21 -20.59 8.74 -13.64
CA LEU A 21 -20.93 8.58 -15.06
C LEU A 21 -21.24 9.98 -15.60
N GLY A 22 -20.19 10.68 -16.03
CA GLY A 22 -20.34 11.95 -16.74
C GLY A 22 -21.18 11.76 -18.00
N GLY A 23 -22.45 12.17 -17.92
CA GLY A 23 -23.31 12.32 -19.08
C GLY A 23 -22.82 13.48 -19.94
N GLY A 24 -21.88 13.24 -20.83
CA GLY A 24 -21.45 14.17 -21.88
C GLY A 24 -22.48 14.17 -23.00
N ARG A 25 -22.99 15.36 -23.32
CA ARG A 25 -23.73 15.61 -24.56
C ARG A 25 -22.72 15.78 -25.69
N ASP A 26 -23.00 15.07 -26.78
CA ASP A 26 -22.58 15.29 -28.16
C ASP A 26 -21.13 15.77 -28.46
N GLY A 27 -20.29 14.83 -28.92
CA GLY A 27 -19.26 15.14 -29.92
C GLY A 27 -17.83 15.34 -29.45
N GLU A 28 -17.49 15.11 -28.18
CA GLU A 28 -16.08 15.06 -27.77
C GLU A 28 -15.47 13.67 -28.01
N VAL A 29 -14.38 13.66 -28.78
CA VAL A 29 -13.50 12.51 -28.94
C VAL A 29 -12.99 12.14 -27.56
N VAL A 30 -13.57 11.09 -26.95
CA VAL A 30 -13.05 10.50 -25.72
C VAL A 30 -11.64 10.01 -26.03
N ASP A 31 -10.66 10.69 -25.49
CA ASP A 31 -9.24 10.32 -25.57
C ASP A 31 -9.08 8.91 -25.00
N ARG A 32 -8.83 7.94 -25.87
CA ARG A 32 -8.75 6.53 -25.54
C ARG A 32 -7.43 6.21 -24.84
N ARG A 33 -7.27 6.65 -23.62
CA ARG A 33 -6.33 6.00 -22.71
C ARG A 33 -7.02 4.79 -22.11
N CYS A 34 -7.05 3.70 -22.87
CA CYS A 34 -7.84 2.53 -22.50
C CYS A 34 -7.25 1.78 -21.31
N ARG A 35 -5.92 1.86 -21.07
CA ARG A 35 -5.22 1.01 -20.13
C ARG A 35 -4.33 1.82 -19.20
N THR A 36 -4.58 1.75 -17.87
CA THR A 36 -3.78 2.47 -16.88
C THR A 36 -3.79 1.78 -15.52
N MET A 37 -2.68 1.90 -14.78
CA MET A 37 -2.63 1.57 -13.36
C MET A 37 -3.44 2.63 -12.61
N PRO A 38 -4.54 2.26 -11.91
CA PRO A 38 -5.34 3.21 -11.17
C PRO A 38 -4.57 3.76 -9.96
N ALA A 39 -4.90 4.97 -9.54
CA ALA A 39 -4.43 5.50 -8.27
C ALA A 39 -5.03 4.73 -7.09
N GLU A 40 -4.39 4.80 -5.91
CA GLU A 40 -4.89 4.08 -4.73
C GLU A 40 -6.27 4.58 -4.27
N TRP A 41 -6.62 5.85 -4.51
CA TRP A 41 -7.95 6.39 -4.23
C TRP A 41 -9.02 6.03 -5.27
N PHE A 42 -8.68 5.28 -6.32
CA PHE A 42 -9.70 4.72 -7.22
C PHE A 42 -10.65 3.83 -6.42
N PRO A 43 -11.96 3.79 -6.75
CA PRO A 43 -12.92 2.95 -6.02
C PRO A 43 -12.46 1.50 -5.90
N GLN A 44 -12.41 1.00 -4.67
CA GLN A 44 -11.88 -0.32 -4.33
C GLN A 44 -13.01 -1.32 -4.10
N SER A 45 -12.78 -2.59 -4.47
CA SER A 45 -13.68 -3.72 -4.15
C SER A 45 -13.24 -4.49 -2.92
N ALA A 46 -11.95 -4.48 -2.58
CA ALA A 46 -11.40 -5.11 -1.38
C ALA A 46 -10.01 -4.58 -1.04
N VAL A 47 -9.56 -4.93 0.18
CA VAL A 47 -8.16 -4.91 0.59
C VAL A 47 -7.73 -6.34 0.93
N GLN A 48 -6.50 -6.74 0.60
CA GLN A 48 -5.88 -7.99 1.04
C GLN A 48 -4.96 -7.75 2.22
N LEU A 49 -4.97 -8.69 3.17
CA LEU A 49 -3.96 -8.92 4.20
C LEU A 49 -3.42 -10.35 4.05
N THR A 50 -2.13 -10.53 4.24
CA THR A 50 -1.51 -11.84 4.44
C THR A 50 -1.16 -11.96 5.92
N TRP A 51 -1.71 -12.99 6.59
CA TRP A 51 -1.76 -13.05 8.05
C TRP A 51 -0.46 -13.59 8.66
N PRO A 52 0.09 -12.96 9.73
CA PRO A 52 1.29 -13.44 10.40
C PRO A 52 1.06 -14.79 11.10
N HIS A 53 2.09 -15.64 11.12
CA HIS A 53 2.03 -16.95 11.77
C HIS A 53 3.38 -17.39 12.35
N GLN A 54 3.37 -18.47 13.12
CA GLN A 54 4.55 -18.94 13.88
C GLN A 54 5.73 -19.39 13.02
N ASP A 55 5.51 -19.71 11.75
CA ASP A 55 6.56 -20.18 10.84
C ASP A 55 7.14 -19.02 10.00
N THR A 56 7.01 -17.81 10.47
CA THR A 56 7.56 -16.57 9.90
C THR A 56 8.48 -15.89 10.92
N ASP A 57 9.14 -14.83 10.52
CA ASP A 57 9.97 -14.02 11.41
C ASP A 57 9.18 -13.30 12.52
N TRP A 58 7.83 -13.38 12.47
CA TRP A 58 6.93 -12.90 13.50
C TRP A 58 6.83 -13.79 14.75
N LYS A 59 7.38 -15.01 14.76
CA LYS A 59 7.21 -16.02 15.80
C LYS A 59 7.42 -15.52 17.22
N ASP A 60 8.44 -14.69 17.42
CA ASP A 60 8.85 -14.21 18.74
C ASP A 60 8.00 -13.00 19.22
N MET A 61 7.25 -12.36 18.32
CA MET A 61 6.33 -11.24 18.60
C MET A 61 4.93 -11.47 18.05
N LEU A 62 4.54 -12.73 17.82
CA LEU A 62 3.29 -13.09 17.14
C LEU A 62 2.05 -12.52 17.84
N ALA A 63 2.04 -12.46 19.16
CA ALA A 63 0.92 -11.90 19.90
C ALA A 63 0.73 -10.39 19.62
N GLU A 64 1.82 -9.64 19.60
CA GLU A 64 1.80 -8.19 19.38
C GLU A 64 1.39 -7.84 17.95
N VAL A 65 1.97 -8.51 16.96
CA VAL A 65 1.62 -8.26 15.56
C VAL A 65 0.20 -8.71 15.25
N THR A 66 -0.28 -9.79 15.89
CA THR A 66 -1.68 -10.25 15.74
C THR A 66 -2.66 -9.19 16.24
N GLU A 67 -2.39 -8.50 17.35
CA GLU A 67 -3.25 -7.40 17.82
C GLU A 67 -3.30 -6.24 16.81
N CYS A 68 -2.18 -5.89 16.19
CA CYS A 68 -2.13 -4.90 15.11
C CYS A 68 -3.00 -5.36 13.91
N TYR A 69 -2.87 -6.61 13.49
CA TYR A 69 -3.64 -7.17 12.38
C TYR A 69 -5.15 -7.26 12.67
N ILE A 70 -5.55 -7.60 13.91
CA ILE A 70 -6.95 -7.57 14.33
C ILE A 70 -7.50 -6.14 14.21
N ARG A 71 -6.72 -5.13 14.61
CA ARG A 71 -7.13 -3.74 14.47
C ARG A 71 -7.24 -3.33 13.00
N MET A 72 -6.28 -3.67 12.16
CA MET A 72 -6.35 -3.42 10.71
C MET A 72 -7.57 -4.12 10.09
N ALA A 73 -7.79 -5.40 10.40
CA ALA A 73 -8.94 -6.16 9.90
C ALA A 73 -10.27 -5.53 10.31
N TYR A 74 -10.40 -5.05 11.56
CA TYR A 74 -11.58 -4.34 12.03
C TYR A 74 -11.84 -3.06 11.23
N GLU A 75 -10.83 -2.20 11.08
CA GLU A 75 -10.97 -0.91 10.42
C GLU A 75 -11.28 -1.06 8.92
N ILE A 76 -10.64 -2.05 8.28
CA ILE A 76 -10.89 -2.35 6.87
C ILE A 76 -12.27 -2.97 6.69
N ALA A 77 -12.56 -4.09 7.37
CA ALA A 77 -13.78 -4.85 7.17
C ALA A 77 -15.05 -4.12 7.62
N THR A 78 -14.94 -3.12 8.49
CA THR A 78 -16.05 -2.23 8.85
C THR A 78 -16.47 -1.34 7.67
N ARG A 79 -15.59 -1.04 6.73
CA ARG A 79 -15.79 -0.06 5.66
C ARG A 79 -15.88 -0.65 4.26
N GLN A 80 -15.13 -1.71 4.00
CA GLN A 80 -15.10 -2.40 2.70
C GLN A 80 -14.68 -3.86 2.85
N PRO A 81 -14.90 -4.72 1.83
CA PRO A 81 -14.49 -6.12 1.90
C PRO A 81 -13.00 -6.29 2.18
N LEU A 82 -12.71 -7.32 2.97
CA LEU A 82 -11.35 -7.73 3.31
C LEU A 82 -11.11 -9.16 2.83
N LEU A 83 -9.98 -9.40 2.15
CA LEU A 83 -9.45 -10.71 1.83
C LEU A 83 -8.29 -11.01 2.80
N VAL A 84 -8.41 -12.08 3.56
CA VAL A 84 -7.35 -12.56 4.45
C VAL A 84 -6.78 -13.86 3.89
N VAL A 85 -5.49 -13.86 3.60
CA VAL A 85 -4.72 -15.04 3.18
C VAL A 85 -3.90 -15.54 4.38
N ALA A 86 -3.98 -16.81 4.68
CA ALA A 86 -3.22 -17.43 5.79
C ALA A 86 -3.01 -18.93 5.54
N PRO A 87 -1.94 -19.56 6.07
CA PRO A 87 -1.80 -21.00 6.02
C PRO A 87 -2.96 -21.73 6.71
N ASP A 88 -3.35 -21.28 7.90
CA ASP A 88 -4.55 -21.76 8.62
C ASP A 88 -5.64 -20.67 8.65
N ALA A 89 -6.30 -20.50 7.52
CA ALA A 89 -7.39 -19.54 7.38
C ALA A 89 -8.59 -19.84 8.32
N ALA A 90 -8.77 -21.10 8.73
CA ALA A 90 -9.84 -21.47 9.65
C ALA A 90 -9.54 -21.00 11.08
N ALA A 91 -8.32 -21.13 11.55
CA ALA A 91 -7.90 -20.62 12.85
C ALA A 91 -7.99 -19.08 12.89
N VAL A 92 -7.58 -18.38 11.82
CA VAL A 92 -7.71 -16.91 11.72
C VAL A 92 -9.19 -16.49 11.74
N LYS A 93 -10.05 -17.21 11.01
CA LYS A 93 -11.49 -16.96 11.04
C LYS A 93 -12.07 -17.14 12.44
N GLN A 94 -11.70 -18.20 13.15
CA GLN A 94 -12.14 -18.42 14.53
C GLN A 94 -11.67 -17.26 15.43
N LEU A 95 -10.39 -16.92 15.39
CA LEU A 95 -9.83 -15.80 16.16
C LEU A 95 -10.60 -14.50 15.92
N LEU A 96 -10.82 -14.13 14.67
CA LEU A 96 -11.53 -12.89 14.33
C LEU A 96 -13.02 -12.96 14.72
N SER A 97 -13.65 -14.14 14.68
CA SER A 97 -15.03 -14.32 15.12
C SER A 97 -15.20 -14.17 16.64
N GLU A 98 -14.17 -14.49 17.42
CA GLU A 98 -14.14 -14.30 18.86
C GLU A 98 -13.85 -12.84 19.28
N ARG A 99 -13.20 -12.07 18.40
CA ARG A 99 -12.68 -10.73 18.71
C ARG A 99 -13.48 -9.59 18.07
N LEU A 100 -14.15 -9.84 16.95
CA LEU A 100 -14.84 -8.83 16.15
C LEU A 100 -16.34 -9.07 16.10
N PRO A 101 -17.16 -8.01 15.91
CA PRO A 101 -18.58 -8.16 15.68
C PRO A 101 -18.88 -9.02 14.44
N GLU A 102 -19.92 -9.87 14.51
CA GLU A 102 -20.32 -10.77 13.44
C GLU A 102 -20.48 -10.05 12.07
N ARG A 103 -21.08 -8.85 12.08
CA ARG A 103 -21.24 -8.02 10.87
C ARG A 103 -19.92 -7.62 10.21
N VAL A 104 -18.85 -7.50 10.99
CA VAL A 104 -17.50 -7.17 10.50
C VAL A 104 -16.87 -8.42 9.89
N VAL A 105 -16.96 -9.56 10.60
CA VAL A 105 -16.46 -10.85 10.11
C VAL A 105 -17.17 -11.29 8.83
N ALA A 106 -18.48 -11.01 8.70
CA ALA A 106 -19.24 -11.29 7.48
C ALA A 106 -18.72 -10.55 6.23
N ASN A 107 -17.91 -9.50 6.42
CA ASN A 107 -17.28 -8.75 5.33
C ASN A 107 -15.85 -9.21 5.04
N ILE A 108 -15.41 -10.33 5.64
CA ILE A 108 -14.08 -10.92 5.47
C ILE A 108 -14.19 -12.24 4.71
N THR A 109 -13.43 -12.35 3.64
CA THR A 109 -13.17 -13.64 2.95
C THR A 109 -11.86 -14.20 3.43
N PHE A 110 -11.85 -15.46 3.85
CA PHE A 110 -10.66 -16.16 4.32
C PHE A 110 -10.22 -17.16 3.25
N PHE A 111 -8.95 -17.12 2.90
CA PHE A 111 -8.36 -18.01 1.90
C PHE A 111 -7.13 -18.73 2.46
N ALA A 112 -7.13 -20.06 2.37
CA ALA A 112 -6.02 -20.88 2.84
C ALA A 112 -4.93 -20.99 1.76
N ALA A 113 -3.74 -20.48 2.05
CA ALA A 113 -2.54 -20.64 1.23
C ALA A 113 -1.29 -20.59 2.10
N PRO A 114 -0.26 -21.39 1.82
CA PRO A 114 1.05 -21.25 2.43
C PRO A 114 1.64 -19.87 2.10
N THR A 115 2.33 -19.26 3.06
CA THR A 115 2.99 -17.95 2.92
C THR A 115 4.39 -18.00 3.53
N ASN A 116 5.31 -17.16 3.06
CA ASN A 116 6.59 -16.95 3.70
C ASN A 116 6.50 -15.79 4.71
N ASP A 117 5.76 -14.72 4.35
CA ASP A 117 5.65 -13.51 5.16
C ASP A 117 4.27 -12.84 4.97
N THR A 118 4.15 -11.58 5.37
CA THR A 118 2.90 -10.84 5.54
C THR A 118 2.74 -9.64 4.60
N TRP A 119 3.72 -9.34 3.80
CA TRP A 119 3.84 -8.08 3.06
C TRP A 119 3.06 -8.09 1.75
N ALA A 120 1.71 -8.10 1.88
CA ALA A 120 0.79 -8.18 0.75
C ALA A 120 1.02 -7.08 -0.30
N ARG A 121 1.50 -5.91 0.09
CA ARG A 121 1.82 -4.81 -0.82
C ARG A 121 2.78 -5.24 -1.92
N ASP A 122 3.75 -6.08 -1.59
CA ASP A 122 4.88 -6.36 -2.46
C ASP A 122 4.71 -7.64 -3.27
N HIS A 123 3.91 -8.61 -2.78
CA HIS A 123 3.70 -9.87 -3.49
C HIS A 123 2.32 -9.99 -4.18
N ALA A 124 1.32 -9.18 -3.79
CA ALA A 124 -0.01 -9.30 -4.36
C ALA A 124 -0.11 -8.69 -5.78
N PHE A 125 -1.17 -9.05 -6.52
CA PHE A 125 -1.40 -8.53 -7.87
C PHE A 125 -1.35 -7.01 -7.95
N ILE A 126 -0.62 -6.49 -8.93
CA ILE A 126 -0.79 -5.11 -9.37
C ILE A 126 -1.89 -5.10 -10.44
N SER A 127 -2.90 -4.25 -10.25
CA SER A 127 -4.07 -4.20 -11.11
C SER A 127 -3.98 -3.06 -12.10
N VAL A 128 -4.40 -3.34 -13.34
CA VAL A 128 -4.53 -2.34 -14.40
C VAL A 128 -5.97 -2.36 -14.93
N ILE A 129 -6.53 -1.18 -15.17
CA ILE A 129 -7.86 -1.01 -15.73
C ILE A 129 -7.74 -0.68 -17.22
N ASP A 130 -8.54 -1.37 -18.05
CA ASP A 130 -8.64 -1.14 -19.49
C ASP A 130 -10.12 -0.99 -19.87
N GLY A 131 -10.60 0.24 -19.87
CA GLY A 131 -12.02 0.52 -20.04
C GLY A 131 -12.86 -0.13 -18.93
N ALA A 132 -13.74 -1.08 -19.29
CA ALA A 132 -14.54 -1.86 -18.35
C ALA A 132 -13.86 -3.16 -17.88
N ALA A 133 -12.71 -3.52 -18.46
CA ALA A 133 -11.94 -4.71 -18.12
C ALA A 133 -10.87 -4.40 -17.07
N SER A 134 -10.42 -5.44 -16.39
CA SER A 134 -9.30 -5.38 -15.45
C SER A 134 -8.28 -6.44 -15.81
N GLU A 135 -7.01 -6.11 -15.69
CA GLU A 135 -5.90 -7.06 -15.75
C GLU A 135 -5.30 -7.23 -14.36
N LEU A 136 -4.97 -8.45 -14.01
CA LEU A 136 -4.27 -8.83 -12.79
C LEU A 136 -2.85 -9.23 -13.16
N LEU A 137 -1.90 -8.34 -12.94
CA LEU A 137 -0.50 -8.55 -13.30
C LEU A 137 0.19 -9.26 -12.15
N ASP A 138 0.68 -10.46 -12.42
CA ASP A 138 1.41 -11.29 -11.47
C ASP A 138 2.91 -11.09 -11.69
N PHE A 139 3.48 -10.14 -10.96
CA PHE A 139 4.91 -9.83 -10.98
C PHE A 139 5.70 -10.75 -10.07
N ARG A 140 6.97 -10.92 -10.38
CA ARG A 140 7.87 -11.67 -9.52
C ARG A 140 8.23 -10.84 -8.30
N PHE A 141 7.94 -11.38 -7.13
CA PHE A 141 8.47 -10.92 -5.86
C PHE A 141 9.68 -11.79 -5.49
N ASN A 142 10.85 -11.19 -5.32
CA ASN A 142 12.09 -11.91 -5.05
C ASN A 142 12.62 -11.72 -3.62
N GLY A 143 11.74 -11.30 -2.68
CA GLY A 143 12.14 -11.03 -1.29
C GLY A 143 13.09 -9.85 -1.18
N TRP A 144 12.74 -8.72 -1.81
CA TRP A 144 13.47 -7.44 -1.82
C TRP A 144 14.92 -7.56 -2.28
N GLY A 145 15.12 -8.23 -3.39
CA GLY A 145 16.44 -8.43 -3.95
C GLY A 145 17.14 -9.69 -3.46
N GLY A 146 16.39 -10.73 -3.11
CA GLY A 146 16.92 -12.03 -2.68
C GLY A 146 17.38 -12.08 -1.23
N LYS A 147 16.91 -11.14 -0.39
CA LYS A 147 17.25 -11.10 1.04
C LYS A 147 16.46 -12.14 1.84
N PHE A 148 15.23 -12.48 1.39
CA PHE A 148 14.30 -13.38 2.08
C PHE A 148 13.68 -14.40 1.12
N GLU A 149 13.23 -15.52 1.68
CA GLU A 149 12.46 -16.52 0.94
C GLU A 149 11.10 -15.96 0.54
N ALA A 150 10.72 -16.15 -0.73
CA ALA A 150 9.50 -15.55 -1.30
C ALA A 150 8.68 -16.51 -2.17
N ALA A 151 9.08 -17.78 -2.27
CA ALA A 151 8.46 -18.73 -3.21
C ALA A 151 6.98 -19.01 -2.89
N LEU A 152 6.61 -19.05 -1.60
CA LEU A 152 5.23 -19.29 -1.19
C LEU A 152 4.37 -18.05 -1.44
N ASP A 153 4.91 -16.86 -1.17
CA ASP A 153 4.22 -15.59 -1.39
C ASP A 153 3.97 -15.35 -2.88
N ASN A 154 4.94 -15.63 -3.74
CA ASN A 154 4.75 -15.60 -5.21
C ASN A 154 3.63 -16.53 -5.69
N ALA A 155 3.36 -17.62 -5.02
CA ALA A 155 2.31 -18.56 -5.41
C ALA A 155 0.90 -18.13 -5.01
N ILE A 156 0.74 -17.11 -4.15
CA ILE A 156 -0.57 -16.66 -3.62
C ILE A 156 -1.44 -16.15 -4.76
N ASN A 157 -0.91 -15.28 -5.63
CA ASN A 157 -1.65 -14.67 -6.72
C ASN A 157 -2.30 -15.71 -7.62
N ARG A 158 -1.53 -16.68 -8.08
CA ARG A 158 -2.03 -17.74 -8.93
C ARG A 158 -3.10 -18.58 -8.24
N ARG A 159 -2.94 -18.89 -6.95
CA ARG A 159 -3.92 -19.64 -6.17
C ARG A 159 -5.24 -18.87 -6.00
N LEU A 160 -5.19 -17.57 -5.72
CA LEU A 160 -6.38 -16.71 -5.63
C LEU A 160 -7.13 -16.63 -6.96
N TYR A 161 -6.39 -16.50 -8.07
CA TYR A 161 -6.97 -16.47 -9.40
C TYR A 161 -7.64 -17.80 -9.76
N ASP A 162 -6.95 -18.92 -9.58
CA ASP A 162 -7.47 -20.27 -9.89
C ASP A 162 -8.69 -20.64 -9.02
N ALA A 163 -8.77 -20.09 -7.80
CA ALA A 163 -9.94 -20.23 -6.93
C ALA A 163 -11.13 -19.33 -7.35
N GLY A 164 -10.96 -18.46 -8.34
CA GLY A 164 -12.01 -17.57 -8.84
C GLY A 164 -12.37 -16.42 -7.91
N LEU A 165 -11.56 -16.13 -6.89
CA LEU A 165 -11.81 -15.05 -5.92
C LEU A 165 -11.60 -13.66 -6.53
N LEU A 166 -10.71 -13.56 -7.50
CA LEU A 166 -10.37 -12.33 -8.19
C LEU A 166 -10.80 -12.42 -9.65
N LYS A 167 -11.49 -11.39 -10.13
CA LYS A 167 -11.96 -11.26 -11.51
C LYS A 167 -11.04 -10.34 -12.29
N GLY A 168 -10.82 -10.68 -13.54
CA GLY A 168 -9.97 -9.96 -14.47
C GLY A 168 -9.20 -10.92 -15.34
N THR A 169 -8.43 -10.39 -16.27
CA THR A 169 -7.52 -11.19 -17.09
C THR A 169 -6.22 -11.40 -16.33
N TYR A 170 -5.88 -12.64 -16.04
CA TYR A 170 -4.57 -12.97 -15.48
C TYR A 170 -3.48 -12.68 -16.51
N ARG A 171 -2.47 -11.98 -16.10
CA ARG A 171 -1.29 -11.69 -16.91
C ARG A 171 -0.04 -12.12 -16.17
N ASP A 172 0.64 -13.10 -16.74
CA ASP A 172 1.95 -13.56 -16.29
C ASP A 172 3.00 -12.49 -16.59
N CYS A 173 3.60 -11.96 -15.55
CA CYS A 173 4.69 -10.99 -15.58
C CYS A 173 5.87 -11.45 -14.71
N LEU A 174 5.97 -12.77 -14.43
CA LEU A 174 6.99 -13.36 -13.57
C LEU A 174 8.41 -13.26 -14.17
N ASP A 175 8.53 -12.77 -15.41
CA ASP A 175 9.80 -12.40 -16.03
C ASP A 175 10.31 -11.02 -15.61
N PHE A 176 9.56 -10.31 -14.72
CA PHE A 176 9.90 -8.98 -14.24
C PHE A 176 9.65 -8.85 -12.73
N GLU A 177 10.68 -8.47 -12.00
CA GLU A 177 10.61 -8.24 -10.55
C GLU A 177 10.07 -6.84 -10.28
N LEU A 178 8.92 -6.76 -9.58
CA LEU A 178 8.30 -5.49 -9.21
C LEU A 178 7.44 -5.66 -7.95
N GLU A 179 7.80 -4.93 -6.92
CA GLU A 179 7.03 -4.82 -5.69
C GLU A 179 6.04 -3.65 -5.76
N GLY A 180 4.81 -3.86 -5.25
CA GLY A 180 3.80 -2.81 -5.25
C GLY A 180 4.17 -1.57 -4.42
N GLY A 181 4.98 -1.74 -3.36
CA GLY A 181 5.49 -0.64 -2.53
C GLY A 181 6.55 0.22 -3.21
N SER A 182 7.17 -0.29 -4.29
CA SER A 182 8.19 0.44 -5.04
C SER A 182 7.63 1.47 -6.01
N ILE A 183 6.31 1.51 -6.21
CA ILE A 183 5.65 2.36 -7.21
C ILE A 183 4.40 3.06 -6.66
N GLU A 184 4.19 4.30 -7.07
CA GLU A 184 2.98 5.10 -6.82
C GLU A 184 2.38 5.60 -8.12
N SER A 185 1.05 5.50 -8.28
CA SER A 185 0.33 5.95 -9.48
C SER A 185 -0.63 7.10 -9.17
N ASP A 186 -0.65 8.13 -10.03
CA ASP A 186 -1.66 9.18 -9.98
C ASP A 186 -2.97 8.80 -10.67
N GLY A 187 -3.03 7.62 -11.32
CA GLY A 187 -4.18 7.16 -12.10
C GLY A 187 -4.40 7.92 -13.41
N GLN A 188 -3.51 8.86 -13.74
CA GLN A 188 -3.55 9.68 -14.95
C GLN A 188 -2.32 9.44 -15.86
N GLY A 189 -1.69 8.28 -15.68
CA GLY A 189 -0.53 7.87 -16.49
C GLY A 189 0.82 8.36 -15.95
N THR A 190 0.89 8.89 -14.72
CA THR A 190 2.15 9.19 -14.05
C THR A 190 2.45 8.16 -12.97
N LEU A 191 3.68 7.67 -12.97
CA LEU A 191 4.25 6.83 -11.92
C LEU A 191 5.33 7.61 -11.16
N LEU A 192 5.39 7.44 -9.84
CA LEU A 192 6.48 7.93 -8.99
C LEU A 192 7.20 6.72 -8.38
N THR A 193 8.51 6.75 -8.37
CA THR A 193 9.37 5.67 -7.87
C THR A 193 10.73 6.19 -7.42
N THR A 194 11.57 5.30 -6.88
CA THR A 194 12.95 5.60 -6.52
C THR A 194 13.94 4.86 -7.42
N SER A 195 15.04 5.50 -7.76
CA SER A 195 16.12 4.88 -8.52
C SER A 195 16.86 3.82 -7.70
N ARG A 196 16.97 4.03 -6.40
CA ARG A 196 17.65 3.12 -5.48
C ARG A 196 16.99 1.74 -5.42
N CYS A 197 15.66 1.68 -5.55
CA CYS A 197 14.92 0.42 -5.61
C CYS A 197 14.90 -0.17 -7.02
N LEU A 198 14.28 0.50 -7.99
CA LEU A 198 14.00 -0.11 -9.30
C LEU A 198 15.24 -0.33 -10.17
N LEU A 199 16.32 0.43 -9.95
CA LEU A 199 17.59 0.27 -10.68
C LEU A 199 18.63 -0.54 -9.88
N ASN A 200 18.23 -1.12 -8.74
CA ASN A 200 19.10 -1.97 -7.94
C ASN A 200 19.46 -3.23 -8.73
N PRO A 201 20.75 -3.61 -8.80
CA PRO A 201 21.18 -4.85 -9.47
C PRO A 201 20.53 -6.13 -8.94
N ASN A 202 20.02 -6.11 -7.72
CA ASN A 202 19.33 -7.24 -7.10
C ASN A 202 17.92 -7.46 -7.66
N ARG A 203 17.43 -6.52 -8.48
CA ARG A 203 16.16 -6.63 -9.21
C ARG A 203 16.42 -6.54 -10.70
N ASN A 204 15.83 -7.45 -11.45
CA ASN A 204 15.89 -7.47 -12.91
C ASN A 204 17.32 -7.41 -13.51
N GLY A 205 18.35 -7.79 -12.74
CA GLY A 205 19.73 -7.78 -13.20
C GLY A 205 20.34 -6.40 -13.38
N GLY A 206 19.73 -5.32 -12.80
CA GLY A 206 20.19 -3.95 -12.90
C GLY A 206 19.87 -3.32 -14.26
N LEU A 207 18.59 -3.03 -14.49
CA LEU A 207 18.12 -2.31 -15.68
C LEU A 207 18.64 -0.87 -15.70
N SER A 208 18.89 -0.35 -16.89
CA SER A 208 18.99 1.10 -17.06
C SER A 208 17.62 1.77 -16.80
N GLN A 209 17.64 3.04 -16.47
CA GLN A 209 16.41 3.81 -16.27
C GLN A 209 15.50 3.74 -17.49
N THR A 210 16.04 3.86 -18.70
CA THR A 210 15.27 3.78 -19.95
C THR A 210 14.57 2.43 -20.10
N GLU A 211 15.27 1.32 -19.85
CA GLU A 211 14.71 -0.03 -19.95
C GLU A 211 13.61 -0.24 -18.89
N ALA A 212 13.82 0.23 -17.66
CA ALA A 212 12.81 0.19 -16.61
C ALA A 212 11.56 0.97 -17.01
N GLU A 213 11.71 2.21 -17.49
CA GLU A 213 10.59 3.02 -17.96
C GLU A 213 9.82 2.38 -19.11
N GLU A 214 10.50 1.79 -20.11
CA GLU A 214 9.85 1.08 -21.23
C GLU A 214 9.02 -0.11 -20.73
N ARG A 215 9.57 -0.88 -19.78
CA ARG A 215 8.84 -2.01 -19.15
C ARG A 215 7.61 -1.52 -18.39
N LEU A 216 7.76 -0.50 -17.55
CA LEU A 216 6.66 0.07 -16.76
C LEU A 216 5.56 0.65 -17.66
N ARG A 217 5.91 1.42 -18.69
CA ARG A 217 4.94 1.95 -19.67
C ARG A 217 4.14 0.83 -20.34
N ARG A 218 4.82 -0.21 -20.80
CA ARG A 218 4.19 -1.35 -21.48
C ARG A 218 3.30 -2.16 -20.54
N LEU A 219 3.74 -2.42 -19.30
CA LEU A 219 3.04 -3.30 -18.37
C LEU A 219 1.94 -2.58 -17.61
N LEU A 220 2.15 -1.35 -17.19
CA LEU A 220 1.21 -0.60 -16.33
C LEU A 220 0.36 0.42 -17.09
N GLY A 221 0.62 0.66 -18.38
CA GLY A 221 -0.11 1.65 -19.16
C GLY A 221 0.17 3.10 -18.69
N VAL A 222 1.34 3.36 -18.14
CA VAL A 222 1.77 4.70 -17.73
C VAL A 222 2.49 5.42 -18.87
N GLU A 223 2.40 6.74 -18.90
CA GLU A 223 3.02 7.55 -19.96
C GLU A 223 4.38 8.10 -19.54
N ARG A 224 4.55 8.35 -18.24
CA ARG A 224 5.76 8.94 -17.68
C ARG A 224 6.07 8.38 -16.30
N VAL A 225 7.35 8.34 -15.97
CA VAL A 225 7.86 7.92 -14.69
C VAL A 225 8.64 9.09 -14.08
N LEU A 226 8.30 9.44 -12.85
CA LEU A 226 9.01 10.41 -12.03
C LEU A 226 9.94 9.65 -11.09
N TRP A 227 11.18 10.09 -10.99
CA TRP A 227 12.21 9.44 -10.21
C TRP A 227 12.65 10.30 -9.04
N LEU A 228 12.77 9.68 -7.87
CA LEU A 228 13.52 10.24 -6.74
C LEU A 228 14.86 9.50 -6.64
N HIS A 229 15.93 10.25 -6.53
CA HIS A 229 17.29 9.72 -6.38
C HIS A 229 17.79 9.82 -4.95
N HIS A 230 17.10 10.61 -4.12
CA HIS A 230 17.39 10.82 -2.72
C HIS A 230 16.18 10.41 -1.86
N GLY A 231 16.44 10.26 -0.57
CA GLY A 231 15.46 9.78 0.40
C GLY A 231 15.71 8.32 0.75
N GLU A 232 15.92 8.08 2.04
CA GLU A 232 16.09 6.76 2.61
C GLU A 232 15.77 6.80 4.09
N LEU A 233 15.36 5.67 4.65
CA LEU A 233 15.14 5.49 6.08
C LEU A 233 16.10 4.43 6.61
N ALA A 234 16.75 4.72 7.73
CA ALA A 234 17.58 3.72 8.41
C ALA A 234 16.69 2.55 8.85
N GLY A 235 17.18 1.34 8.64
CA GLY A 235 16.44 0.10 8.91
C GLY A 235 15.47 -0.32 7.80
N ASP A 236 15.38 0.40 6.68
CA ASP A 236 14.57 -0.03 5.54
C ASP A 236 15.27 -1.16 4.76
N ASP A 237 14.58 -2.28 4.60
CA ASP A 237 15.07 -3.47 3.88
C ASP A 237 14.67 -3.50 2.41
N THR A 238 13.88 -2.52 1.96
CA THR A 238 13.26 -2.50 0.62
C THR A 238 14.10 -1.80 -0.43
N ASP A 239 15.25 -1.24 -0.05
CA ASP A 239 16.09 -0.36 -0.88
C ASP A 239 15.38 0.96 -1.24
N ALA A 240 14.74 1.61 -0.26
CA ALA A 240 14.02 2.86 -0.36
C ALA A 240 12.74 2.77 -1.24
N HIS A 241 11.81 1.91 -0.86
CA HIS A 241 10.47 1.91 -1.44
C HIS A 241 9.82 3.29 -1.36
N ILE A 242 9.16 3.69 -2.43
CA ILE A 242 8.51 5.00 -2.51
C ILE A 242 7.38 5.17 -1.48
N ASP A 243 6.69 4.10 -1.12
CA ASP A 243 5.57 4.11 -0.18
C ASP A 243 5.98 4.41 1.28
N THR A 244 7.27 4.33 1.59
CA THR A 244 7.84 4.77 2.88
C THR A 244 8.25 6.25 2.88
N LEU A 245 8.37 6.88 1.71
CA LEU A 245 8.95 8.20 1.50
C LEU A 245 7.94 9.24 1.03
N ALA A 246 7.22 8.96 -0.07
CA ALA A 246 6.31 9.91 -0.70
C ALA A 246 5.14 9.21 -1.39
N ARG A 247 3.93 9.76 -1.25
CA ARG A 247 2.68 9.18 -1.72
C ARG A 247 1.85 10.18 -2.49
N PHE A 248 1.30 9.79 -3.63
CA PHE A 248 0.23 10.54 -4.25
C PHE A 248 -1.03 10.52 -3.37
N CYS A 249 -1.62 11.69 -3.14
CA CYS A 249 -2.90 11.84 -2.44
C CYS A 249 -4.03 12.23 -3.37
N THR A 250 -3.69 12.95 -4.43
CA THR A 250 -4.52 13.33 -5.58
C THR A 250 -3.62 13.45 -6.82
N GLU A 251 -4.21 13.80 -7.96
CA GLU A 251 -3.45 14.02 -9.21
C GLU A 251 -2.40 15.14 -9.09
N ASP A 252 -2.52 16.03 -8.10
CA ASP A 252 -1.69 17.23 -7.94
C ASP A 252 -1.11 17.41 -6.53
N ILE A 253 -1.35 16.46 -5.60
CA ILE A 253 -0.86 16.52 -4.22
C ILE A 253 0.01 15.30 -3.91
N ILE A 254 1.20 15.54 -3.38
CA ILE A 254 2.10 14.52 -2.84
C ILE A 254 2.31 14.77 -1.35
N ALA A 255 2.01 13.77 -0.50
CA ALA A 255 2.45 13.74 0.88
C ALA A 255 3.83 13.05 0.96
N TYR A 256 4.73 13.56 1.79
CA TYR A 256 6.08 13.03 1.91
C TYR A 256 6.61 13.17 3.33
N VAL A 257 7.52 12.29 3.73
CA VAL A 257 8.17 12.36 5.04
C VAL A 257 9.23 13.47 5.05
N SER A 258 9.24 14.30 6.10
CA SER A 258 10.15 15.44 6.25
C SER A 258 10.80 15.44 7.62
N CYS A 259 12.11 15.64 7.65
CA CYS A 259 12.90 15.75 8.88
C CYS A 259 13.30 17.20 9.13
N ASN A 260 12.96 17.72 10.32
CA ASN A 260 13.27 19.11 10.70
C ASN A 260 14.42 19.22 11.73
N ASP A 261 14.99 18.10 12.18
CA ASP A 261 16.15 18.12 13.11
C ASP A 261 17.47 17.93 12.34
N PRO A 262 18.32 18.98 12.21
CA PRO A 262 19.58 18.87 11.50
C PRO A 262 20.60 17.89 12.11
N ARG A 263 20.32 17.37 13.30
CA ARG A 263 21.17 16.38 13.97
C ARG A 263 20.75 14.94 13.66
N ASP A 264 19.55 14.76 13.08
CA ASP A 264 19.08 13.44 12.66
C ASP A 264 19.76 13.04 11.33
N SER A 265 20.22 11.79 11.25
CA SER A 265 20.86 11.25 10.04
C SER A 265 20.00 11.31 8.78
N HIS A 266 18.67 11.39 8.93
CA HIS A 266 17.73 11.52 7.81
C HIS A 266 17.55 12.96 7.31
N TYR A 267 18.10 13.96 8.01
CA TYR A 267 17.86 15.37 7.66
C TYR A 267 18.33 15.68 6.22
N GLU A 268 19.58 15.38 5.92
CA GLU A 268 20.13 15.69 4.58
C GLU A 268 19.49 14.84 3.47
N PRO A 269 19.36 13.50 3.57
CA PRO A 269 18.70 12.69 2.53
C PRO A 269 17.26 13.10 2.25
N LEU A 270 16.47 13.42 3.28
CA LEU A 270 15.08 13.83 3.11
C LEU A 270 14.96 15.28 2.61
N ALA A 271 15.90 16.17 2.95
CA ALA A 271 15.95 17.52 2.40
C ALA A 271 16.29 17.54 0.91
N GLU A 272 17.18 16.65 0.45
CA GLU A 272 17.46 16.50 -0.99
C GLU A 272 16.26 15.92 -1.73
N MET A 273 15.58 14.91 -1.17
CA MET A 273 14.34 14.37 -1.71
C MET A 273 13.26 15.47 -1.83
N GLU A 274 13.12 16.34 -0.84
CA GLU A 274 12.16 17.44 -0.90
C GLU A 274 12.45 18.40 -2.06
N LYS A 275 13.72 18.71 -2.32
CA LYS A 275 14.13 19.53 -3.48
C LYS A 275 13.76 18.86 -4.81
N GLU A 276 13.94 17.55 -4.91
CA GLU A 276 13.50 16.78 -6.08
C GLU A 276 11.99 16.86 -6.25
N LEU A 277 11.21 16.63 -5.18
CA LEU A 277 9.76 16.74 -5.20
C LEU A 277 9.27 18.14 -5.63
N GLN A 278 9.92 19.21 -5.17
CA GLN A 278 9.64 20.59 -5.57
C GLN A 278 9.91 20.84 -7.07
N ALA A 279 10.87 20.12 -7.64
CA ALA A 279 11.21 20.22 -9.07
C ALA A 279 10.24 19.43 -9.96
N LEU A 280 9.51 18.44 -9.43
CA LEU A 280 8.55 17.64 -10.18
C LEU A 280 7.39 18.49 -10.71
N ARG A 281 6.82 18.06 -11.82
CA ARG A 281 5.66 18.71 -12.46
C ARG A 281 4.57 17.69 -12.74
N THR A 282 3.32 18.10 -12.57
CA THR A 282 2.14 17.33 -12.97
C THR A 282 2.13 17.09 -14.49
N ALA A 283 1.24 16.24 -14.99
CA ALA A 283 1.05 16.05 -16.43
C ALA A 283 0.65 17.35 -17.17
N LYS A 284 0.15 18.35 -16.44
CA LYS A 284 -0.24 19.67 -16.95
C LYS A 284 0.91 20.69 -16.90
N GLY A 285 2.10 20.29 -16.41
CA GLY A 285 3.27 21.18 -16.27
C GLY A 285 3.28 22.02 -14.99
N GLU A 286 2.29 21.89 -14.12
CA GLU A 286 2.19 22.61 -12.86
C GLU A 286 3.02 21.94 -11.76
N PRO A 287 3.54 22.69 -10.77
CA PRO A 287 4.18 22.08 -9.61
C PRO A 287 3.18 21.28 -8.78
N TYR A 288 3.62 20.16 -8.19
CA TYR A 288 2.81 19.46 -7.19
C TYR A 288 2.68 20.29 -5.91
N LYS A 289 1.54 20.19 -5.26
CA LYS A 289 1.33 20.63 -3.89
C LYS A 289 1.94 19.59 -2.95
N LEU A 290 2.93 19.99 -2.17
CA LEU A 290 3.63 19.11 -1.25
C LEU A 290 3.05 19.24 0.16
N VAL A 291 2.83 18.11 0.81
CA VAL A 291 2.33 18.02 2.19
C VAL A 291 3.33 17.27 3.03
N ALA A 292 4.08 18.00 3.86
CA ALA A 292 5.07 17.42 4.74
C ALA A 292 4.40 16.63 5.89
N LEU A 293 4.76 15.37 6.03
CA LEU A 293 4.48 14.54 7.20
C LEU A 293 5.72 14.54 8.10
N PRO A 294 5.58 14.68 9.42
CA PRO A 294 6.73 14.68 10.31
C PRO A 294 7.44 13.32 10.26
N LEU A 295 8.76 13.32 10.40
CA LEU A 295 9.49 12.09 10.70
C LEU A 295 9.22 11.71 12.17
N PRO A 296 8.84 10.45 12.48
CA PRO A 296 8.78 9.99 13.87
C PRO A 296 10.15 10.13 14.55
N ARG A 297 10.15 10.45 15.86
CA ARG A 297 11.38 10.35 16.65
C ARG A 297 11.92 8.93 16.58
N ALA A 298 13.25 8.80 16.56
CA ALA A 298 13.93 7.53 16.42
C ALA A 298 13.39 6.47 17.39
N ILE A 299 13.04 5.32 16.84
CA ILE A 299 12.68 4.10 17.56
C ILE A 299 13.75 3.09 17.26
N PHE A 300 14.21 2.39 18.27
CA PHE A 300 15.27 1.40 18.14
C PHE A 300 14.77 0.04 18.59
N ASP A 301 15.33 -1.01 18.00
CA ASP A 301 15.15 -2.38 18.47
C ASP A 301 16.01 -2.70 19.71
N GLU A 302 16.03 -3.97 20.09
CA GLU A 302 16.78 -4.46 21.27
C GLU A 302 18.30 -4.43 21.04
N ASP A 303 18.75 -4.46 19.78
CA ASP A 303 20.16 -4.44 19.39
C ASP A 303 20.66 -2.99 19.17
N GLY A 304 19.78 -2.01 19.28
CA GLY A 304 20.08 -0.59 19.12
C GLY A 304 20.06 -0.12 17.67
N GLU A 305 19.54 -0.93 16.74
CA GLU A 305 19.34 -0.55 15.34
C GLU A 305 18.07 0.29 15.18
N ARG A 306 18.12 1.34 14.37
CA ARG A 306 17.00 2.23 14.14
C ARG A 306 15.96 1.60 13.23
N LEU A 307 14.70 1.62 13.67
CA LEU A 307 13.56 1.09 12.92
C LEU A 307 12.96 2.12 11.96
N PRO A 308 12.47 1.72 10.76
CA PRO A 308 12.03 2.62 9.69
C PRO A 308 10.61 3.17 9.90
N ALA A 309 10.36 3.85 11.00
CA ALA A 309 9.06 4.45 11.27
C ALA A 309 8.79 5.64 10.33
N THR A 310 7.63 5.66 9.68
CA THR A 310 7.22 6.73 8.78
C THR A 310 5.70 6.88 8.71
N TYR A 311 5.19 8.10 8.71
CA TYR A 311 3.76 8.36 8.50
C TYR A 311 3.36 8.34 7.01
N ALA A 312 4.31 8.25 6.08
CA ALA A 312 4.02 8.10 4.66
C ALA A 312 3.42 6.73 4.31
N ASN A 313 3.61 5.73 5.16
CA ASN A 313 3.12 4.37 4.92
C ASN A 313 1.64 4.19 5.30
N PHE A 314 0.77 5.09 4.80
CA PHE A 314 -0.69 5.06 5.01
C PHE A 314 -1.43 4.37 3.88
N LEU A 315 -2.61 3.80 4.16
CA LEU A 315 -3.52 3.18 3.20
C LEU A 315 -4.72 4.09 2.91
N ILE A 316 -4.93 4.41 1.64
CA ILE A 316 -6.12 5.15 1.18
C ILE A 316 -7.22 4.14 0.86
N MET A 317 -8.35 4.21 1.58
CA MET A 317 -9.53 3.39 1.38
C MET A 317 -10.69 4.21 0.78
N ASN A 318 -11.81 3.55 0.46
CA ASN A 318 -12.99 4.24 -0.07
C ASN A 318 -13.49 5.38 0.82
N THR A 319 -13.58 5.19 2.13
CA THR A 319 -14.16 6.16 3.08
C THR A 319 -13.18 6.60 4.18
N ALA A 320 -11.99 6.03 4.24
CA ALA A 320 -11.01 6.32 5.28
C ALA A 320 -9.59 6.37 4.72
N VAL A 321 -8.68 6.95 5.50
CA VAL A 321 -7.24 6.75 5.38
C VAL A 321 -6.78 6.14 6.69
N LEU A 322 -6.22 4.93 6.62
CA LEU A 322 -5.55 4.33 7.77
C LEU A 322 -4.10 4.77 7.74
N TYR A 323 -3.59 5.31 8.85
CA TYR A 323 -2.20 5.73 8.93
C TYR A 323 -1.50 5.11 10.14
N PRO A 324 -0.21 4.78 10.03
CA PRO A 324 0.52 4.21 11.14
C PRO A 324 0.72 5.23 12.26
N THR A 325 0.65 4.79 13.51
CA THR A 325 1.03 5.56 14.70
C THR A 325 2.14 4.83 15.45
N TYR A 326 2.93 5.59 16.22
CA TYR A 326 4.12 5.08 16.86
C TYR A 326 4.22 5.44 18.34
N ALA A 327 3.06 5.61 19.01
CA ALA A 327 2.97 6.07 20.41
C ALA A 327 3.72 7.39 20.67
N GLN A 328 3.66 8.30 19.72
CA GLN A 328 4.22 9.65 19.78
C GLN A 328 3.07 10.67 19.59
N PRO A 329 2.24 10.93 20.62
CA PRO A 329 0.94 11.60 20.47
C PRO A 329 0.98 12.95 19.76
N ASP A 330 2.05 13.71 19.92
CA ASP A 330 2.26 15.01 19.28
C ASP A 330 2.53 14.86 17.78
N LEU A 331 3.35 13.89 17.36
CA LEU A 331 3.67 13.62 15.96
C LEU A 331 2.56 12.80 15.28
N ASP A 332 1.98 11.82 15.97
CA ASP A 332 0.82 11.06 15.52
C ASP A 332 -0.34 12.03 15.17
N GLU A 333 -0.61 13.02 16.04
CA GLU A 333 -1.64 14.02 15.81
C GLU A 333 -1.25 15.02 14.70
N ALA A 334 0.02 15.39 14.59
CA ALA A 334 0.48 16.25 13.49
C ALA A 334 0.29 15.57 12.12
N ALA A 335 0.65 14.28 12.00
CA ALA A 335 0.42 13.49 10.80
C ALA A 335 -1.08 13.34 10.50
N ARG A 336 -1.91 13.08 11.52
CA ARG A 336 -3.37 13.02 11.40
C ARG A 336 -3.95 14.30 10.80
N ARG A 337 -3.51 15.48 11.30
CA ARG A 337 -3.99 16.78 10.81
C ARG A 337 -3.56 17.05 9.36
N ALA A 338 -2.33 16.70 9.02
CA ALA A 338 -1.83 16.84 7.65
C ALA A 338 -2.66 16.00 6.68
N LEU A 339 -2.92 14.73 7.00
CA LEU A 339 -3.76 13.84 6.21
C LEU A 339 -5.22 14.30 6.16
N ALA A 340 -5.79 14.78 7.26
CA ALA A 340 -7.16 15.31 7.30
C ALA A 340 -7.34 16.55 6.41
N ALA A 341 -6.32 17.37 6.28
CA ALA A 341 -6.36 18.53 5.37
C ALA A 341 -6.37 18.10 3.90
N VAL A 342 -5.72 17.00 3.57
CA VAL A 342 -5.66 16.45 2.20
C VAL A 342 -6.92 15.63 1.88
N PHE A 343 -7.43 14.89 2.84
CA PHE A 343 -8.59 13.99 2.68
C PHE A 343 -9.81 14.44 3.52
N PRO A 344 -10.37 15.63 3.26
CA PRO A 344 -11.40 16.23 4.12
C PRO A 344 -12.73 15.45 4.17
N LYS A 345 -12.92 14.48 3.26
CA LYS A 345 -14.13 13.64 3.19
C LYS A 345 -13.90 12.21 3.66
N LYS A 346 -12.70 11.89 4.17
CA LYS A 346 -12.36 10.56 4.66
C LYS A 346 -12.10 10.59 6.17
N ASP A 347 -12.45 9.49 6.84
CA ASP A 347 -12.02 9.27 8.22
C ASP A 347 -10.50 9.07 8.26
N ILE A 348 -9.80 9.75 9.15
CA ILE A 348 -8.36 9.55 9.36
C ILE A 348 -8.17 8.73 10.63
N VAL A 349 -7.76 7.47 10.48
CA VAL A 349 -7.72 6.48 11.55
C VAL A 349 -6.29 6.02 11.81
N GLY A 350 -5.81 6.21 13.02
CA GLY A 350 -4.49 5.75 13.45
C GLY A 350 -4.49 4.27 13.84
N ILE A 351 -3.47 3.54 13.42
CA ILE A 351 -3.18 2.15 13.80
C ILE A 351 -1.79 2.12 14.44
N ASP A 352 -1.66 1.57 15.63
CA ASP A 352 -0.35 1.38 16.26
C ASP A 352 0.44 0.31 15.51
N CYS A 353 1.47 0.75 14.80
CA CYS A 353 2.31 -0.09 13.93
C CYS A 353 3.70 -0.33 14.52
N ARG A 354 3.91 -0.10 15.83
CA ARG A 354 5.20 -0.38 16.48
C ARG A 354 5.63 -1.84 16.37
N ALA A 355 4.67 -2.78 16.33
CA ALA A 355 5.00 -4.18 16.08
C ALA A 355 5.49 -4.39 14.63
N LEU A 356 4.88 -3.72 13.65
CA LEU A 356 5.22 -3.91 12.23
C LEU A 356 6.63 -3.42 11.90
N ILE A 357 7.04 -2.26 12.40
CA ILE A 357 8.38 -1.71 12.10
C ILE A 357 9.52 -2.56 12.65
N ARG A 358 9.28 -3.48 13.58
CA ARG A 358 10.29 -4.43 14.07
C ARG A 358 10.71 -5.45 13.01
N GLN A 359 9.90 -5.62 11.98
CA GLN A 359 10.23 -6.38 10.76
C GLN A 359 10.28 -5.43 9.55
N HIS A 360 10.76 -4.21 9.78
CA HIS A 360 11.19 -3.22 8.78
C HIS A 360 10.09 -2.66 7.86
N GLY A 361 8.81 -3.10 7.99
CA GLY A 361 7.67 -2.59 7.24
C GLY A 361 6.64 -1.87 8.13
N SER A 362 5.56 -1.37 7.55
CA SER A 362 4.47 -0.71 8.27
C SER A 362 3.10 -1.03 7.65
N LEU A 363 2.10 -0.19 7.89
CA LEU A 363 0.70 -0.44 7.57
C LEU A 363 0.43 -0.68 6.08
N HIS A 364 0.95 0.19 5.22
CA HIS A 364 0.75 0.09 3.77
C HIS A 364 1.42 -1.16 3.21
N CYS A 365 2.63 -1.47 3.66
CA CYS A 365 3.38 -2.66 3.26
C CYS A 365 2.61 -3.97 3.54
N ALA A 366 1.80 -4.01 4.61
CA ALA A 366 0.98 -5.16 4.97
C ALA A 366 -0.31 -5.30 4.15
N THR A 367 -0.66 -4.33 3.31
CA THR A 367 -1.96 -4.24 2.64
C THR A 367 -1.84 -4.12 1.12
N MET A 368 -2.80 -4.71 0.37
CA MET A 368 -2.97 -4.44 -1.07
C MET A 368 -4.44 -4.19 -1.38
N GLN A 369 -4.74 -3.07 -2.02
CA GLN A 369 -6.08 -2.74 -2.48
C GLN A 369 -6.35 -3.34 -3.87
N TYR A 370 -7.61 -3.77 -4.08
CA TYR A 370 -8.10 -4.19 -5.37
C TYR A 370 -9.12 -3.19 -5.91
N PRO A 371 -8.95 -2.66 -7.13
CA PRO A 371 -9.93 -1.80 -7.78
C PRO A 371 -11.33 -2.43 -7.86
N ARG A 372 -12.35 -1.57 -7.99
CA ARG A 372 -13.74 -2.01 -8.17
C ARG A 372 -13.86 -3.00 -9.32
N GLY A 373 -14.62 -4.07 -9.08
CA GLY A 373 -14.92 -5.10 -10.06
C GLY A 373 -13.97 -6.28 -10.05
N ILE A 374 -12.84 -6.20 -9.33
CA ILE A 374 -11.86 -7.29 -9.22
C ILE A 374 -12.27 -8.32 -8.17
N PHE A 375 -12.56 -7.86 -6.95
CA PHE A 375 -12.98 -8.77 -5.88
C PHE A 375 -14.50 -8.83 -5.77
N GLN A 376 -15.05 -10.03 -5.55
CA GLN A 376 -16.46 -10.23 -5.28
C GLN A 376 -16.62 -11.02 -4.00
N LEU A 377 -17.35 -10.45 -3.04
CA LEU A 377 -17.78 -11.18 -1.85
C LEU A 377 -18.71 -12.31 -2.28
N TYR A 378 -18.36 -13.54 -1.98
CA TYR A 378 -19.30 -14.65 -2.07
C TYR A 378 -20.09 -14.69 -0.75
N ILE A 379 -21.34 -14.25 -0.83
CA ILE A 379 -22.32 -14.30 0.27
C ILE A 379 -22.90 -15.70 0.33
#